data_8f7165ae8433d13e5ef92f8ca49a5842
#
_entry.id   8f7165ae8433d13e5ef92f8ca49a5842
#
_cell.length_a   1.000
_cell.length_b   1.000
_cell.length_c   1.000
_cell.angle_alpha   90.00
_cell.angle_beta   90.00
_cell.angle_gamma   90.00
#
_symmetry.space_group_name_H-M   'P 1'
#
loop_
_entity.id
_entity.type
_entity.pdbx_description
1 polymer ?
#
loop_
_entity_poly.entity_id
_entity_poly.type
_entity_poly.pdbx_seq_one_letter_code
_entity_poly.pdbx_strand_id
1 'polypeptide(L)'
;ADDDGGTARAVDVWRDTGIERARQGVPLEAVLSAYTTGNLLLWEAMTDRVRDGRAEITAEELVTAGRRLWHDLGVQSEVMSEAYRRETARQELRDLRRQENYLAGLLEARAADPEFAGQAEQILGIRADAPVACVVAVVEDPHSEPLHHPEDRVERMGGTSRWGVRDGALYGVVAMQGADEAWLSDLL
;
A
#
# COMPACT_ATOMS: atom_id res chain seq x y z
N ALA A 1 -21.33 19.33 27.53
CA ALA A 1 -21.31 17.85 27.66
C ALA A 1 -21.70 17.14 26.35
N ASP A 2 -22.32 17.85 25.39
CA ASP A 2 -22.74 17.25 24.11
C ASP A 2 -21.68 17.32 22.99
N ASP A 3 -20.61 18.09 23.18
CA ASP A 3 -19.60 18.33 22.15
C ASP A 3 -18.62 17.15 21.99
N ASP A 4 -18.41 16.38 23.05
CA ASP A 4 -17.44 15.24 23.07
C ASP A 4 -17.95 14.04 22.22
N GLY A 5 -19.25 13.77 22.23
CA GLY A 5 -19.87 12.72 21.41
C GLY A 5 -19.87 13.02 19.90
N GLY A 6 -19.99 14.29 19.54
CA GLY A 6 -19.94 14.76 18.16
C GLY A 6 -18.53 14.63 17.57
N THR A 7 -17.53 15.06 18.32
CA THR A 7 -16.12 14.99 17.95
C THR A 7 -15.63 13.56 17.80
N ALA A 8 -15.99 12.66 18.72
CA ALA A 8 -15.62 11.23 18.63
C ALA A 8 -16.21 10.58 17.36
N ARG A 9 -17.48 10.85 17.04
CA ARG A 9 -18.13 10.34 15.81
C ARG A 9 -17.47 10.90 14.55
N ALA A 10 -17.08 12.17 14.53
CA ALA A 10 -16.36 12.78 13.39
C ALA A 10 -15.00 12.12 13.17
N VAL A 11 -14.23 11.87 14.22
CA VAL A 11 -12.94 11.16 14.18
C VAL A 11 -13.08 9.77 13.59
N ASP A 12 -14.14 9.02 13.94
CA ASP A 12 -14.38 7.69 13.38
C ASP A 12 -14.70 7.76 11.89
N VAL A 13 -15.53 8.72 11.45
CA VAL A 13 -15.81 8.94 10.01
C VAL A 13 -14.53 9.27 9.24
N TRP A 14 -13.65 10.10 9.76
CA TRP A 14 -12.40 10.46 9.11
C TRP A 14 -11.44 9.26 9.01
N ARG A 15 -11.38 8.45 10.07
CA ARG A 15 -10.61 7.20 10.09
C ARG A 15 -11.12 6.22 9.03
N ASP A 16 -12.42 5.98 8.99
CA ASP A 16 -13.06 5.07 8.03
C ASP A 16 -12.85 5.56 6.59
N THR A 17 -12.93 6.87 6.36
CA THR A 17 -12.64 7.47 5.06
C THR A 17 -11.19 7.17 4.64
N GLY A 18 -10.21 7.37 5.52
CA GLY A 18 -8.81 7.06 5.23
C GLY A 18 -8.60 5.60 4.82
N ILE A 19 -9.20 4.67 5.59
CA ILE A 19 -9.16 3.23 5.30
C ILE A 19 -9.79 2.93 3.93
N GLU A 20 -10.98 3.46 3.67
CA GLU A 20 -11.70 3.20 2.44
C GLU A 20 -10.97 3.73 1.20
N ARG A 21 -10.39 4.92 1.27
CA ARG A 21 -9.61 5.49 0.17
C ARG A 21 -8.31 4.72 -0.09
N ALA A 22 -7.65 4.21 0.95
CA ALA A 22 -6.51 3.31 0.80
C ALA A 22 -6.91 2.03 0.05
N ARG A 23 -8.05 1.43 0.41
CA ARG A 23 -8.58 0.22 -0.26
C ARG A 23 -8.93 0.44 -1.73
N GLN A 24 -9.39 1.64 -2.05
CA GLN A 24 -9.72 2.05 -3.43
C GLN A 24 -8.48 2.43 -4.25
N GLY A 25 -7.29 2.49 -3.65
CA GLY A 25 -6.07 2.91 -4.33
C GLY A 25 -6.06 4.41 -4.70
N VAL A 26 -6.91 5.23 -4.07
CA VAL A 26 -6.92 6.68 -4.30
C VAL A 26 -5.71 7.29 -3.60
N PRO A 27 -4.84 8.05 -4.30
CA PRO A 27 -3.66 8.66 -3.68
C PRO A 27 -4.03 9.56 -2.49
N LEU A 28 -3.27 9.45 -1.39
CA LEU A 28 -3.54 10.22 -0.17
C LEU A 28 -3.57 11.73 -0.43
N GLU A 29 -2.67 12.22 -1.27
CA GLU A 29 -2.57 13.63 -1.64
C GLU A 29 -3.85 14.13 -2.32
N ALA A 30 -4.46 13.31 -3.16
CA ALA A 30 -5.72 13.64 -3.82
C ALA A 30 -6.87 13.72 -2.81
N VAL A 31 -6.90 12.81 -1.82
CA VAL A 31 -7.88 12.82 -0.74
C VAL A 31 -7.74 14.09 0.09
N LEU A 32 -6.54 14.41 0.57
CA LEU A 32 -6.28 15.59 1.39
C LEU A 32 -6.56 16.90 0.63
N SER A 33 -6.19 16.95 -0.65
CA SER A 33 -6.47 18.11 -1.52
C SER A 33 -7.97 18.36 -1.67
N ALA A 34 -8.77 17.31 -1.85
CA ALA A 34 -10.22 17.43 -1.95
C ALA A 34 -10.85 18.03 -0.68
N TYR A 35 -10.42 17.57 0.51
CA TYR A 35 -10.90 18.11 1.77
C TYR A 35 -10.45 19.55 2.01
N THR A 36 -9.19 19.87 1.68
CA THR A 36 -8.66 21.25 1.79
C THR A 36 -9.45 22.21 0.88
N THR A 37 -9.69 21.80 -0.37
CA THR A 37 -10.48 22.59 -1.33
C THR A 37 -11.91 22.74 -0.85
N GLY A 38 -12.55 21.68 -0.34
CA GLY A 38 -13.91 21.76 0.21
C GLY A 38 -14.02 22.72 1.39
N ASN A 39 -13.06 22.70 2.31
CA ASN A 39 -13.02 23.64 3.44
C ASN A 39 -12.77 25.07 3.00
N LEU A 40 -11.93 25.29 1.97
CA LEU A 40 -11.72 26.63 1.39
C LEU A 40 -13.01 27.19 0.80
N LEU A 41 -13.71 26.40 -0.02
CA LEU A 41 -15.00 26.80 -0.61
C LEU A 41 -16.06 27.09 0.46
N LEU A 42 -16.09 26.28 1.53
CA LEU A 42 -16.97 26.52 2.67
C LEU A 42 -16.65 27.87 3.34
N TRP A 43 -15.37 28.14 3.58
CA TRP A 43 -14.91 29.39 4.17
C TRP A 43 -15.25 30.60 3.30
N GLU A 44 -15.02 30.52 1.98
CA GLU A 44 -15.40 31.56 1.02
C GLU A 44 -16.92 31.84 1.04
N ALA A 45 -17.73 30.78 1.00
CA ALA A 45 -19.18 30.93 1.05
C ALA A 45 -19.68 31.55 2.38
N MET A 46 -19.03 31.23 3.51
CA MET A 46 -19.35 31.85 4.80
C MET A 46 -18.99 33.33 4.82
N THR A 47 -17.80 33.70 4.37
CA THR A 47 -17.33 35.11 4.33
C THR A 47 -18.15 35.97 3.36
N ASP A 48 -18.55 35.44 2.21
CA ASP A 48 -19.41 36.11 1.26
C ASP A 48 -20.80 36.41 1.84
N ARG A 49 -21.39 35.41 2.57
CA ARG A 49 -22.68 35.64 3.24
C ARG A 49 -22.63 36.76 4.28
N VAL A 50 -21.54 36.82 5.04
CA VAL A 50 -21.32 37.91 6.02
C VAL A 50 -21.16 39.24 5.30
N ARG A 51 -20.35 39.30 4.24
CA ARG A 51 -20.12 40.53 3.44
C ARG A 51 -21.41 41.06 2.82
N ASP A 52 -22.27 40.18 2.32
CA ASP A 52 -23.54 40.51 1.72
C ASP A 52 -24.64 40.89 2.73
N GLY A 53 -24.35 40.86 4.02
CA GLY A 53 -25.33 41.15 5.08
C GLY A 53 -26.43 40.08 5.20
N ARG A 54 -26.18 38.90 4.68
CA ARG A 54 -27.12 37.74 4.73
C ARG A 54 -26.97 36.90 5.98
N ALA A 55 -26.02 37.21 6.83
CA ALA A 55 -25.80 36.54 8.11
C ALA A 55 -25.49 37.61 9.17
N GLU A 56 -26.23 37.56 10.29
CA GLU A 56 -25.98 38.39 11.47
C GLU A 56 -24.85 37.76 12.31
N ILE A 57 -23.63 37.79 11.79
CA ILE A 57 -22.44 37.25 12.44
C ILE A 57 -21.45 38.41 12.63
N THR A 58 -20.93 38.54 13.83
CA THR A 58 -19.89 39.55 14.14
C THR A 58 -18.53 39.10 13.55
N ALA A 59 -17.62 40.09 13.36
CA ALA A 59 -16.28 39.80 12.90
C ALA A 59 -15.52 38.86 13.88
N GLU A 60 -15.77 38.94 15.17
CA GLU A 60 -15.18 38.05 16.19
C GLU A 60 -15.67 36.61 16.07
N GLU A 61 -16.97 36.42 15.86
CA GLU A 61 -17.56 35.10 15.61
C GLU A 61 -17.05 34.48 14.33
N LEU A 62 -16.87 35.27 13.27
CA LEU A 62 -16.29 34.80 12.00
C LEU A 62 -14.84 34.35 12.20
N VAL A 63 -14.00 35.12 12.90
CA VAL A 63 -12.62 34.73 13.21
C VAL A 63 -12.59 33.47 14.04
N THR A 64 -13.49 33.34 15.02
CA THR A 64 -13.57 32.16 15.87
C THR A 64 -13.98 30.91 15.06
N ALA A 65 -14.95 31.05 14.16
CA ALA A 65 -15.36 29.96 13.24
C ALA A 65 -14.20 29.55 12.32
N GLY A 66 -13.45 30.51 11.77
CA GLY A 66 -12.29 30.25 10.93
C GLY A 66 -11.21 29.45 11.69
N ARG A 67 -10.89 29.85 12.93
CA ARG A 67 -9.91 29.14 13.76
C ARG A 67 -10.33 27.67 14.02
N ARG A 68 -11.62 27.43 14.31
CA ARG A 68 -12.16 26.08 14.48
C ARG A 68 -12.06 25.28 13.20
N LEU A 69 -12.49 25.85 12.05
CA LEU A 69 -12.43 25.18 10.76
C LEU A 69 -11.00 24.71 10.41
N TRP A 70 -10.00 25.57 10.62
CA TRP A 70 -8.60 25.20 10.37
C TRP A 70 -8.06 24.17 11.35
N HIS A 71 -8.45 24.26 12.63
CA HIS A 71 -8.10 23.29 13.63
C HIS A 71 -8.67 21.90 13.26
N ASP A 72 -9.96 21.85 12.96
CA ASP A 72 -10.66 20.61 12.63
C ASP A 72 -10.11 19.99 11.33
N LEU A 73 -9.77 20.81 10.31
CA LEU A 73 -9.08 20.35 9.11
C LEU A 73 -7.73 19.72 9.43
N GLY A 74 -6.97 20.29 10.36
CA GLY A 74 -5.69 19.73 10.81
C GLY A 74 -5.88 18.35 11.44
N VAL A 75 -6.79 18.23 12.40
CA VAL A 75 -7.10 16.96 13.08
C VAL A 75 -7.64 15.93 12.08
N GLN A 76 -8.55 16.33 11.20
CA GLN A 76 -9.10 15.48 10.15
C GLN A 76 -8.00 14.92 9.24
N SER A 77 -7.10 15.78 8.78
CA SER A 77 -6.00 15.39 7.89
C SER A 77 -5.04 14.42 8.57
N GLU A 78 -4.74 14.61 9.84
CA GLU A 78 -3.88 13.74 10.64
C GLU A 78 -4.51 12.36 10.83
N VAL A 79 -5.76 12.29 11.32
CA VAL A 79 -6.49 11.05 11.56
C VAL A 79 -6.64 10.24 10.28
N MET A 80 -7.01 10.90 9.19
CA MET A 80 -7.21 10.26 7.89
C MET A 80 -5.90 9.73 7.31
N SER A 81 -4.82 10.52 7.38
CA SER A 81 -3.50 10.14 6.89
C SER A 81 -2.93 8.94 7.64
N GLU A 82 -3.08 8.92 8.96
CA GLU A 82 -2.63 7.81 9.79
C GLU A 82 -3.41 6.53 9.49
N ALA A 83 -4.73 6.62 9.37
CA ALA A 83 -5.58 5.49 9.02
C ALA A 83 -5.28 4.94 7.62
N TYR A 84 -5.05 5.84 6.66
CA TYR A 84 -4.65 5.50 5.29
C TYR A 84 -3.33 4.73 5.27
N ARG A 85 -2.26 5.29 5.89
CA ARG A 85 -0.94 4.65 5.92
C ARG A 85 -0.97 3.27 6.59
N ARG A 86 -1.72 3.14 7.69
CA ARG A 86 -1.89 1.85 8.38
C ARG A 86 -2.58 0.81 7.50
N GLU A 87 -3.60 1.20 6.75
CA GLU A 87 -4.31 0.27 5.87
C GLU A 87 -3.43 -0.12 4.67
N THR A 88 -2.69 0.83 4.07
CA THR A 88 -1.72 0.54 3.01
C THR A 88 -0.65 -0.46 3.48
N ALA A 89 -0.04 -0.22 4.63
CA ALA A 89 0.93 -1.15 5.21
C ALA A 89 0.35 -2.55 5.49
N ARG A 90 -0.93 -2.61 5.90
CA ARG A 90 -1.62 -3.90 6.08
C ARG A 90 -1.87 -4.63 4.76
N GLN A 91 -2.21 -3.89 3.70
CA GLN A 91 -2.39 -4.47 2.36
C GLN A 91 -1.06 -5.02 1.84
N GLU A 92 0.01 -4.24 1.88
CA GLU A 92 1.35 -4.66 1.50
C GLU A 92 1.79 -5.93 2.24
N LEU A 93 1.58 -5.98 3.55
CA LEU A 93 1.91 -7.17 4.34
C LEU A 93 1.07 -8.40 3.97
N ARG A 94 -0.22 -8.22 3.63
CA ARG A 94 -1.08 -9.31 3.15
C ARG A 94 -0.61 -9.82 1.80
N ASP A 95 -0.24 -8.91 0.91
CA ASP A 95 0.23 -9.25 -0.44
C ASP A 95 1.58 -9.98 -0.38
N LEU A 96 2.51 -9.53 0.46
CA LEU A 96 3.77 -10.23 0.70
C LEU A 96 3.54 -11.64 1.23
N ARG A 97 2.70 -11.81 2.26
CA ARG A 97 2.38 -13.13 2.81
C ARG A 97 1.71 -14.03 1.77
N ARG A 98 0.86 -13.47 0.93
CA ARG A 98 0.22 -14.20 -0.15
C ARG A 98 1.25 -14.69 -1.16
N GLN A 99 2.18 -13.82 -1.57
CA GLN A 99 3.30 -14.19 -2.46
C GLN A 99 4.16 -15.29 -1.84
N GLU A 100 4.57 -15.17 -0.58
CA GLU A 100 5.33 -16.19 0.15
C GLU A 100 4.62 -17.54 0.18
N ASN A 101 3.30 -17.57 0.45
CA ASN A 101 2.52 -18.80 0.46
C ASN A 101 2.47 -19.51 -0.90
N TYR A 102 2.33 -18.73 -2.00
CA TYR A 102 2.35 -19.31 -3.33
C TYR A 102 3.75 -19.75 -3.74
N LEU A 103 4.77 -19.01 -3.38
CA LEU A 103 6.16 -19.38 -3.62
C LEU A 103 6.51 -20.70 -2.90
N ALA A 104 6.16 -20.81 -1.62
CA ALA A 104 6.34 -22.04 -0.85
C ALA A 104 5.57 -23.21 -1.46
N GLY A 105 4.32 -23.00 -1.90
CA GLY A 105 3.52 -24.02 -2.55
C GLY A 105 4.11 -24.53 -3.87
N LEU A 106 4.76 -23.67 -4.65
CA LEU A 106 5.49 -24.08 -5.85
C LEU A 106 6.63 -25.05 -5.51
N LEU A 107 7.39 -24.76 -4.45
CA LEU A 107 8.49 -25.60 -3.96
C LEU A 107 7.99 -26.95 -3.38
N GLU A 108 6.77 -26.99 -2.87
CA GLU A 108 6.11 -28.19 -2.32
C GLU A 108 5.39 -29.03 -3.40
N ALA A 109 5.71 -28.81 -4.67
CA ALA A 109 5.14 -29.50 -5.84
C ALA A 109 3.63 -29.32 -6.03
N ARG A 110 3.01 -28.30 -5.41
CA ARG A 110 1.59 -27.97 -5.62
C ARG A 110 1.28 -27.44 -7.01
N ALA A 111 2.31 -27.13 -7.80
CA ALA A 111 2.17 -26.75 -9.19
C ALA A 111 1.50 -27.84 -10.09
N ALA A 112 1.43 -29.09 -9.59
CA ALA A 112 0.70 -30.16 -10.28
C ALA A 112 -0.83 -29.95 -10.27
N ASP A 113 -1.35 -29.11 -9.36
CA ASP A 113 -2.76 -28.70 -9.33
C ASP A 113 -2.95 -27.50 -10.26
N PRO A 114 -3.76 -27.63 -11.35
CA PRO A 114 -3.97 -26.56 -12.33
C PRO A 114 -4.59 -25.28 -11.74
N GLU A 115 -5.45 -25.43 -10.73
CA GLU A 115 -6.07 -24.27 -10.07
C GLU A 115 -5.02 -23.48 -9.27
N PHE A 116 -4.19 -24.18 -8.51
CA PHE A 116 -3.07 -23.56 -7.79
C PHE A 116 -2.07 -22.91 -8.75
N ALA A 117 -1.70 -23.57 -9.84
CA ALA A 117 -0.77 -23.04 -10.84
C ALA A 117 -1.29 -21.75 -11.47
N GLY A 118 -2.58 -21.69 -11.84
CA GLY A 118 -3.19 -20.49 -12.39
C GLY A 118 -3.24 -19.32 -11.38
N GLN A 119 -3.50 -19.60 -10.13
CA GLN A 119 -3.46 -18.58 -9.09
C GLN A 119 -2.02 -18.10 -8.78
N ALA A 120 -1.05 -19.01 -8.77
CA ALA A 120 0.36 -18.70 -8.61
C ALA A 120 0.87 -17.80 -9.75
N GLU A 121 0.48 -18.06 -10.98
CA GLU A 121 0.79 -17.22 -12.14
C GLU A 121 0.28 -15.77 -11.95
N GLN A 122 -0.95 -15.61 -11.51
CA GLN A 122 -1.54 -14.28 -11.28
C GLN A 122 -0.84 -13.50 -10.16
N ILE A 123 -0.41 -14.20 -9.11
CA ILE A 123 0.14 -13.56 -7.91
C ILE A 123 1.64 -13.32 -8.04
N LEU A 124 2.38 -14.30 -8.57
CA LEU A 124 3.84 -14.24 -8.67
C LEU A 124 4.31 -13.64 -10.00
N GLY A 125 3.45 -13.58 -11.02
CA GLY A 125 3.81 -13.16 -12.37
C GLY A 125 4.70 -14.20 -13.10
N ILE A 126 4.76 -15.42 -12.60
CA ILE A 126 5.51 -16.53 -13.19
C ILE A 126 4.55 -17.41 -13.98
N ARG A 127 4.74 -17.52 -15.29
CA ARG A 127 3.86 -18.30 -16.15
C ARG A 127 3.92 -19.78 -15.80
N ALA A 128 2.76 -20.44 -15.73
CA ALA A 128 2.65 -21.85 -15.37
C ALA A 128 3.34 -22.79 -16.37
N ASP A 129 3.45 -22.38 -17.65
CA ASP A 129 4.10 -23.11 -18.74
C ASP A 129 5.58 -22.76 -18.95
N ALA A 130 6.10 -21.78 -18.21
CA ALA A 130 7.51 -21.35 -18.34
C ALA A 130 8.45 -22.39 -17.68
N PRO A 131 9.62 -22.62 -18.28
CA PRO A 131 10.67 -23.35 -17.59
C PRO A 131 11.11 -22.55 -16.34
N VAL A 132 11.11 -23.22 -15.19
CA VAL A 132 11.51 -22.60 -13.93
C VAL A 132 12.71 -23.31 -13.33
N ALA A 133 13.59 -22.53 -12.69
CA ALA A 133 14.67 -23.00 -11.86
C ALA A 133 14.44 -22.58 -10.40
N CYS A 134 14.76 -23.47 -9.46
CA CYS A 134 14.79 -23.13 -8.04
C CYS A 134 16.25 -22.83 -7.63
N VAL A 135 16.45 -21.68 -7.02
CA VAL A 135 17.74 -21.27 -6.47
C VAL A 135 17.62 -21.25 -4.95
N VAL A 136 18.61 -21.81 -4.27
CA VAL A 136 18.67 -21.81 -2.79
C VAL A 136 20.07 -21.34 -2.38
N ALA A 137 20.13 -20.32 -1.53
CA ALA A 137 21.36 -19.84 -0.91
C ALA A 137 21.22 -19.88 0.61
N VAL A 138 22.23 -20.45 1.28
CA VAL A 138 22.27 -20.50 2.74
C VAL A 138 22.63 -19.11 3.27
N VAL A 139 21.85 -18.62 4.21
CA VAL A 139 22.09 -17.33 4.89
C VAL A 139 22.93 -17.63 6.13
N GLU A 140 24.25 -17.40 6.02
CA GLU A 140 25.17 -17.65 7.16
C GLU A 140 25.03 -16.57 8.24
N ASP A 141 24.71 -15.33 7.86
CA ASP A 141 24.46 -14.21 8.76
C ASP A 141 23.08 -13.62 8.47
N PRO A 142 22.18 -13.51 9.48
CA PRO A 142 20.85 -12.89 9.32
C PRO A 142 20.87 -11.45 8.80
N HIS A 143 22.01 -10.76 8.89
CA HIS A 143 22.21 -9.40 8.41
C HIS A 143 22.91 -9.34 7.03
N SER A 144 23.31 -10.49 6.46
CA SER A 144 23.88 -10.53 5.12
C SER A 144 22.83 -10.94 4.09
N GLU A 145 22.81 -10.24 2.98
CA GLU A 145 22.06 -10.67 1.79
C GLU A 145 22.98 -11.58 0.96
N PRO A 146 22.72 -12.90 0.92
CA PRO A 146 23.58 -13.84 0.19
C PRO A 146 23.61 -13.58 -1.31
N LEU A 147 22.57 -12.93 -1.84
CA LEU A 147 22.48 -12.46 -3.22
C LEU A 147 21.98 -11.00 -3.20
N HIS A 148 22.80 -10.07 -3.70
CA HIS A 148 22.42 -8.66 -3.81
C HIS A 148 21.40 -8.47 -4.94
N HIS A 149 20.17 -8.03 -4.58
CA HIS A 149 19.09 -7.68 -5.51
C HIS A 149 18.90 -8.71 -6.62
N PRO A 150 18.62 -9.99 -6.28
CA PRO A 150 18.52 -11.05 -7.25
C PRO A 150 17.38 -10.84 -8.26
N GLU A 151 16.29 -10.18 -7.84
CA GLU A 151 15.20 -9.81 -8.74
C GLU A 151 15.68 -8.91 -9.87
N ASP A 152 16.40 -7.84 -9.55
CA ASP A 152 16.92 -6.87 -10.53
C ASP A 152 17.91 -7.52 -11.50
N ARG A 153 18.68 -8.49 -11.03
CA ARG A 153 19.62 -9.25 -11.88
C ARG A 153 18.88 -10.11 -12.88
N VAL A 154 17.87 -10.86 -12.43
CA VAL A 154 17.05 -11.71 -13.27
C VAL A 154 16.26 -10.88 -14.29
N GLU A 155 15.69 -9.76 -13.87
CA GLU A 155 14.94 -8.87 -14.77
C GLU A 155 15.83 -8.28 -15.88
N ARG A 156 17.05 -7.87 -15.57
CA ARG A 156 18.03 -7.40 -16.58
C ARG A 156 18.42 -8.47 -17.58
N MET A 157 18.31 -9.74 -17.20
CA MET A 157 18.54 -10.90 -18.07
C MET A 157 17.28 -11.34 -18.83
N GLY A 158 16.17 -10.60 -18.71
CA GLY A 158 14.91 -10.89 -19.38
C GLY A 158 14.06 -11.98 -18.71
N GLY A 159 14.39 -12.33 -17.45
CA GLY A 159 13.64 -13.29 -16.66
C GLY A 159 12.68 -12.65 -15.68
N THR A 160 11.93 -13.48 -14.99
CA THR A 160 11.06 -13.12 -13.86
C THR A 160 11.41 -14.00 -12.68
N SER A 161 11.56 -13.43 -11.50
CA SER A 161 11.85 -14.21 -10.29
C SER A 161 11.04 -13.72 -9.09
N ARG A 162 10.89 -14.61 -8.12
CA ARG A 162 10.34 -14.31 -6.80
C ARG A 162 11.18 -15.01 -5.75
N TRP A 163 11.47 -14.29 -4.68
CA TRP A 163 12.37 -14.73 -3.63
C TRP A 163 11.69 -14.68 -2.27
N GLY A 164 12.11 -15.56 -1.38
CA GLY A 164 11.65 -15.63 -0.01
C GLY A 164 12.73 -16.18 0.91
N VAL A 165 12.60 -15.95 2.21
CA VAL A 165 13.51 -16.49 3.21
C VAL A 165 12.73 -17.47 4.10
N ARG A 166 13.26 -18.68 4.27
CA ARG A 166 12.69 -19.70 5.15
C ARG A 166 13.80 -20.55 5.76
N ASP A 167 13.71 -20.80 7.04
CA ASP A 167 14.61 -21.68 7.79
C ASP A 167 16.11 -21.35 7.59
N GLY A 168 16.44 -20.05 7.49
CA GLY A 168 17.81 -19.59 7.30
C GLY A 168 18.35 -19.77 5.89
N ALA A 169 17.51 -19.98 4.92
CA ALA A 169 17.87 -20.01 3.50
C ALA A 169 17.08 -18.96 2.70
N LEU A 170 17.75 -18.27 1.80
CA LEU A 170 17.12 -17.52 0.72
C LEU A 170 16.79 -18.51 -0.39
N TYR A 171 15.55 -18.54 -0.81
CA TYR A 171 15.11 -19.38 -1.92
C TYR A 171 14.37 -18.53 -2.95
N GLY A 172 14.52 -18.90 -4.20
CA GLY A 172 13.88 -18.22 -5.32
C GLY A 172 13.38 -19.17 -6.38
N VAL A 173 12.29 -18.79 -7.02
CA VAL A 173 11.82 -19.39 -8.26
C VAL A 173 12.07 -18.40 -9.38
N VAL A 174 12.79 -18.85 -10.39
CA VAL A 174 13.24 -18.02 -11.52
C VAL A 174 12.69 -18.63 -12.81
N ALA A 175 11.96 -17.85 -13.58
CA ALA A 175 11.44 -18.19 -14.88
C ALA A 175 12.18 -17.41 -15.95
N MET A 176 12.67 -18.12 -16.98
CA MET A 176 13.38 -17.52 -18.11
C MET A 176 12.64 -17.81 -19.41
N GLN A 177 12.64 -16.84 -20.32
CA GLN A 177 12.17 -17.06 -21.68
C GLN A 177 13.36 -17.56 -22.52
N GLY A 178 13.33 -18.85 -22.91
CA GLY A 178 14.32 -19.44 -23.80
C GLY A 178 15.58 -19.93 -23.08
N ALA A 179 15.42 -20.61 -21.96
CA ALA A 179 16.52 -21.00 -21.06
C ALA A 179 17.57 -21.94 -21.68
N ASP A 180 18.76 -21.39 -21.85
CA ASP A 180 20.00 -22.15 -21.79
C ASP A 180 20.47 -22.11 -20.30
N GLU A 181 20.91 -23.25 -19.73
CA GLU A 181 21.32 -23.35 -18.31
C GLU A 181 22.52 -22.43 -17.97
N ALA A 182 23.21 -21.94 -18.97
CA ALA A 182 24.39 -21.07 -18.82
C ALA A 182 24.13 -19.79 -18.01
N TRP A 183 22.93 -19.23 -18.09
CA TRP A 183 22.60 -17.99 -17.37
C TRP A 183 22.49 -18.17 -15.85
N LEU A 184 22.21 -19.39 -15.35
CA LEU A 184 22.20 -19.67 -13.90
C LEU A 184 23.57 -19.43 -13.27
N SER A 185 24.63 -19.70 -14.01
CA SER A 185 26.01 -19.47 -13.56
C SER A 185 26.36 -17.97 -13.48
N ASP A 186 25.68 -17.13 -14.26
CA ASP A 186 25.87 -15.67 -14.24
C ASP A 186 25.04 -14.99 -13.14
N LEU A 187 24.03 -15.70 -12.60
CA LEU A 187 23.19 -15.24 -11.50
C LEU A 187 23.87 -15.45 -10.14
N LEU A 188 24.60 -16.53 -9.98
CA LEU A 188 25.26 -16.95 -8.74
C LEU A 188 26.65 -16.33 -8.62
#